data_159654c95e11cb6971805215333eba2c
#
_entry.id   159654c95e11cb6971805215333eba2c
#
_cell.length_a   1.000
_cell.length_b   1.000
_cell.length_c   1.000
_cell.angle_alpha   90.00
_cell.angle_beta   90.00
_cell.angle_gamma   90.00
#
_symmetry.space_group_name_H-M   'P 1'
#
loop_
_entity.id
_entity.type
_entity.pdbx_description
1 polymer ?
#
loop_
_entity_poly.entity_id
_entity_poly.type
_entity_poly.pdbx_seq_one_letter_code
_entity_poly.pdbx_strand_id
1 'polypeptide(L)'
;MGSKKIKAIVVDDKGAPRVEIKDPDAFKAANKRWVEMLRNHPVTGEGLPAFGTAVLVNVINEAGTLPTKNFRTGRFEDVQSISGETMAENIEKRGGITTEGCHPGCVIKCSNVYNDKEGKYLTSGFEYETIWAFGAHT
;
A
#
# COMPACT_ATOMS: atom_id res chain seq x y z
N MET A 1 -22.71 -0.08 7.36
CA MET A 1 -22.84 0.75 8.56
C MET A 1 -24.08 1.66 8.49
N GLY A 2 -24.31 2.41 7.42
CA GLY A 2 -25.43 3.34 7.28
C GLY A 2 -26.82 2.73 7.48
N SER A 3 -27.09 1.53 6.93
CA SER A 3 -28.36 0.81 7.12
C SER A 3 -28.66 0.44 8.57
N LYS A 4 -27.65 0.39 9.43
CA LYS A 4 -27.78 0.14 10.88
C LYS A 4 -27.69 1.41 11.71
N LYS A 5 -27.71 2.58 11.08
CA LYS A 5 -27.58 3.91 11.71
C LYS A 5 -26.31 4.06 12.56
N ILE A 6 -25.25 3.31 12.23
CA ILE A 6 -23.93 3.40 12.88
C ILE A 6 -23.09 4.41 12.10
N LYS A 7 -22.60 5.44 12.80
CA LYS A 7 -21.71 6.46 12.21
C LYS A 7 -20.23 6.16 12.41
N ALA A 8 -19.89 5.60 13.57
CA ALA A 8 -18.51 5.27 13.91
C ALA A 8 -18.47 4.09 14.89
N ILE A 9 -17.36 3.38 14.89
CA ILE A 9 -16.97 2.42 15.92
C ILE A 9 -15.63 2.91 16.45
N VAL A 10 -15.55 3.15 17.75
CA VAL A 10 -14.33 3.54 18.44
C VAL A 10 -13.89 2.40 19.33
N VAL A 11 -12.62 2.01 19.24
CA VAL A 11 -12.00 0.99 20.08
C VAL A 11 -10.98 1.68 20.96
N ASP A 12 -11.12 1.52 22.27
CA ASP A 12 -10.11 1.95 23.26
C ASP A 12 -9.52 0.67 23.87
N ASP A 13 -8.28 0.38 23.52
CA ASP A 13 -7.53 -0.79 24.01
C ASP A 13 -6.69 -0.49 25.26
N LYS A 14 -6.86 0.70 25.85
CA LYS A 14 -6.13 1.15 27.03
C LYS A 14 -6.40 0.23 28.22
N GLY A 15 -5.36 -0.47 28.66
CA GLY A 15 -5.45 -1.44 29.74
C GLY A 15 -5.97 -2.83 29.35
N ALA A 16 -6.21 -3.08 28.05
CA ALA A 16 -6.56 -4.41 27.58
C ALA A 16 -5.39 -5.41 27.82
N PRO A 17 -5.70 -6.66 28.19
CA PRO A 17 -4.67 -7.67 28.36
C PRO A 17 -3.97 -7.96 27.02
N ARG A 18 -2.68 -8.13 27.08
CA ARG A 18 -1.92 -8.60 25.90
C ARG A 18 -2.28 -10.05 25.58
N VAL A 19 -2.12 -10.42 24.30
CA VAL A 19 -2.28 -11.81 23.88
C VAL A 19 -1.20 -12.66 24.55
N GLU A 20 -1.62 -13.72 25.24
CA GLU A 20 -0.73 -14.68 25.84
C GLU A 20 -0.11 -15.58 24.75
N ILE A 21 1.22 -15.65 24.72
CA ILE A 21 1.96 -16.51 23.76
C ILE A 21 2.22 -17.84 24.45
N LYS A 22 1.57 -18.89 23.98
CA LYS A 22 1.65 -20.24 24.56
C LYS A 22 3.07 -20.80 24.58
N ASP A 23 3.84 -20.56 23.51
CA ASP A 23 5.24 -20.98 23.37
C ASP A 23 6.05 -19.81 22.81
N PRO A 24 6.68 -18.99 23.69
CA PRO A 24 7.44 -17.81 23.27
C PRO A 24 8.64 -18.12 22.37
N ASP A 25 9.32 -19.24 22.58
CA ASP A 25 10.51 -19.59 21.81
C ASP A 25 10.15 -20.05 20.40
N ALA A 26 9.15 -20.92 20.29
CA ALA A 26 8.60 -21.32 18.98
C ALA A 26 8.03 -20.14 18.22
N PHE A 27 7.30 -19.22 18.89
CA PHE A 27 6.78 -18.00 18.27
C PHE A 27 7.91 -17.10 17.75
N LYS A 28 8.94 -16.88 18.54
CA LYS A 28 10.11 -16.06 18.16
C LYS A 28 10.84 -16.65 16.95
N ALA A 29 11.04 -17.98 16.95
CA ALA A 29 11.68 -18.67 15.83
C ALA A 29 10.85 -18.60 14.55
N ALA A 30 9.54 -18.80 14.64
CA ALA A 30 8.61 -18.69 13.53
C ALA A 30 8.57 -17.26 12.98
N ASN A 31 8.48 -16.26 13.84
CA ASN A 31 8.47 -14.86 13.46
C ASN A 31 9.77 -14.42 12.74
N LYS A 32 10.93 -14.85 13.25
CA LYS A 32 12.22 -14.61 12.59
C LYS A 32 12.22 -15.16 11.16
N ARG A 33 11.84 -16.41 10.99
CA ARG A 33 11.77 -17.06 9.67
C ARG A 33 10.77 -16.35 8.75
N TRP A 34 9.62 -15.95 9.26
CA TRP A 34 8.60 -15.21 8.52
C TRP A 34 9.14 -13.87 8.00
N VAL A 35 9.80 -13.10 8.86
CA VAL A 35 10.42 -11.83 8.49
C VAL A 35 11.50 -12.01 7.42
N GLU A 36 12.34 -13.05 7.55
CA GLU A 36 13.35 -13.38 6.52
C GLU A 36 12.71 -13.74 5.18
N MET A 37 11.65 -14.52 5.18
CA MET A 37 10.90 -14.87 3.96
C MET A 37 10.32 -13.62 3.29
N LEU A 38 9.70 -12.73 4.05
CA LEU A 38 9.12 -11.48 3.50
C LEU A 38 10.19 -10.56 2.89
N ARG A 39 11.33 -10.43 3.55
CA ARG A 39 12.44 -9.57 3.08
C ARG A 39 13.14 -10.12 1.84
N ASN A 40 13.21 -11.43 1.70
CA ASN A 40 13.89 -12.09 0.58
C ASN A 40 12.96 -12.34 -0.62
N HIS A 41 11.67 -12.08 -0.48
CA HIS A 41 10.72 -12.25 -1.57
C HIS A 41 10.68 -10.99 -2.45
N PRO A 42 10.81 -11.09 -3.78
CA PRO A 42 10.92 -9.92 -4.65
C PRO A 42 9.73 -8.96 -4.58
N VAL A 43 8.53 -9.47 -4.35
CA VAL A 43 7.35 -8.62 -4.23
C VAL A 43 7.34 -7.87 -2.90
N THR A 44 7.49 -8.59 -1.77
CA THR A 44 7.35 -8.00 -0.43
C THR A 44 8.62 -7.34 0.09
N GLY A 45 9.80 -7.72 -0.43
CA GLY A 45 11.09 -7.15 -0.06
C GLY A 45 11.60 -6.04 -0.98
N GLU A 46 11.09 -5.97 -2.22
CA GLU A 46 11.55 -5.01 -3.22
C GLU A 46 10.40 -4.19 -3.84
N GLY A 47 9.48 -4.83 -4.57
CA GLY A 47 8.45 -4.14 -5.33
C GLY A 47 7.49 -3.31 -4.48
N LEU A 48 6.94 -3.90 -3.42
CA LEU A 48 6.02 -3.19 -2.51
C LEU A 48 6.70 -2.05 -1.73
N PRO A 49 7.93 -2.20 -1.18
CA PRO A 49 8.64 -1.07 -0.59
C PRO A 49 8.94 0.08 -1.55
N ALA A 50 9.25 -0.23 -2.80
CA ALA A 50 9.61 0.78 -3.80
C ALA A 50 8.40 1.54 -4.35
N PHE A 51 7.32 0.85 -4.67
CA PHE A 51 6.19 1.40 -5.43
C PHE A 51 4.84 1.30 -4.70
N GLY A 52 4.82 0.75 -3.48
CA GLY A 52 3.56 0.44 -2.80
C GLY A 52 2.72 -0.55 -3.59
N THR A 53 1.43 -0.59 -3.33
CA THR A 53 0.47 -1.41 -4.10
C THR A 53 0.32 -0.93 -5.56
N ALA A 54 0.77 0.28 -5.87
CA ALA A 54 0.81 0.83 -7.23
C ALA A 54 1.71 0.02 -8.19
N VAL A 55 2.60 -0.83 -7.69
CA VAL A 55 3.34 -1.82 -8.49
C VAL A 55 2.42 -2.68 -9.36
N LEU A 56 1.17 -2.86 -8.95
CA LEU A 56 0.17 -3.64 -9.68
C LEU A 56 -0.36 -2.96 -10.94
N VAL A 57 -0.26 -1.64 -11.06
CA VAL A 57 -0.88 -0.88 -12.17
C VAL A 57 -0.39 -1.38 -13.53
N ASN A 58 0.91 -1.40 -13.76
CA ASN A 58 1.48 -1.86 -15.02
C ASN A 58 1.22 -3.36 -15.26
N VAL A 59 1.38 -4.18 -14.23
CA VAL A 59 1.17 -5.65 -14.32
C VAL A 59 -0.26 -5.97 -14.72
N ILE A 60 -1.24 -5.32 -14.09
CA ILE A 60 -2.67 -5.56 -14.34
C ILE A 60 -3.08 -4.97 -15.70
N ASN A 61 -2.51 -3.84 -16.10
CA ASN A 61 -2.73 -3.27 -17.43
C ASN A 61 -2.23 -4.20 -18.55
N GLU A 62 -1.02 -4.75 -18.40
CA GLU A 62 -0.48 -5.72 -19.35
C GLU A 62 -1.31 -7.00 -19.44
N ALA A 63 -1.83 -7.45 -18.31
CA ALA A 63 -2.76 -8.58 -18.27
C ALA A 63 -4.13 -8.27 -18.91
N GLY A 64 -4.42 -7.01 -19.26
CA GLY A 64 -5.70 -6.61 -19.84
C GLY A 64 -6.86 -6.59 -18.85
N THR A 65 -6.56 -6.39 -17.56
CA THR A 65 -7.55 -6.46 -16.46
C THR A 65 -7.60 -5.19 -15.62
N LEU A 66 -6.93 -4.11 -16.03
CA LEU A 66 -7.04 -2.81 -15.36
C LEU A 66 -8.43 -2.20 -15.64
N PRO A 67 -9.29 -2.00 -14.63
CA PRO A 67 -10.60 -1.41 -14.83
C PRO A 67 -10.48 -0.02 -15.47
N THR A 68 -11.00 0.12 -16.70
CA THR A 68 -10.82 1.32 -17.50
C THR A 68 -12.15 1.76 -18.09
N LYS A 69 -12.43 3.07 -18.06
CA LYS A 69 -13.66 3.68 -18.61
C LYS A 69 -14.92 2.95 -18.12
N ASN A 70 -15.07 2.83 -16.80
CA ASN A 70 -16.17 2.12 -16.16
C ASN A 70 -16.29 0.65 -16.64
N PHE A 71 -15.18 -0.09 -16.61
CA PHE A 71 -15.07 -1.51 -17.02
C PHE A 71 -15.40 -1.80 -18.50
N ARG A 72 -15.35 -0.78 -19.37
CA ARG A 72 -15.53 -0.98 -20.83
C ARG A 72 -14.34 -1.65 -21.49
N THR A 73 -13.16 -1.45 -20.91
CA THR A 73 -11.91 -2.08 -21.35
C THR A 73 -11.05 -2.42 -20.15
N GLY A 74 -10.13 -3.33 -20.33
CA GLY A 74 -9.15 -3.75 -19.33
C GLY A 74 -7.76 -3.17 -19.55
N ARG A 75 -7.60 -2.24 -20.51
CA ARG A 75 -6.33 -1.57 -20.80
C ARG A 75 -6.53 -0.07 -20.86
N PHE A 76 -5.68 0.65 -20.13
CA PHE A 76 -5.60 2.09 -20.12
C PHE A 76 -4.38 2.52 -20.95
N GLU A 77 -4.60 3.36 -21.96
CA GLU A 77 -3.57 3.74 -22.93
C GLU A 77 -2.45 4.56 -22.27
N ASP A 78 -2.81 5.49 -21.38
CA ASP A 78 -1.88 6.36 -20.67
C ASP A 78 -1.47 5.82 -19.30
N VAL A 79 -1.30 4.50 -19.19
CA VAL A 79 -1.00 3.81 -17.93
C VAL A 79 0.26 4.33 -17.25
N GLN A 80 1.25 4.78 -18.02
CA GLN A 80 2.50 5.30 -17.46
C GLN A 80 2.30 6.55 -16.62
N SER A 81 1.31 7.39 -16.95
CA SER A 81 1.01 8.59 -16.17
C SER A 81 0.50 8.30 -14.76
N ILE A 82 -0.05 7.10 -14.53
CA ILE A 82 -0.59 6.63 -13.26
C ILE A 82 0.16 5.42 -12.68
N SER A 83 1.31 5.06 -13.24
CA SER A 83 2.10 3.90 -12.80
C SER A 83 2.74 4.13 -11.42
N GLY A 84 3.07 3.02 -10.74
CA GLY A 84 3.80 3.08 -9.47
C GLY A 84 5.18 3.69 -9.62
N GLU A 85 5.82 3.46 -10.75
CA GLU A 85 7.13 4.01 -11.09
C GLU A 85 7.08 5.54 -11.21
N THR A 86 6.12 6.08 -11.96
CA THR A 86 5.91 7.53 -12.08
C THR A 86 5.51 8.16 -10.75
N MET A 87 4.71 7.46 -9.96
CA MET A 87 4.36 7.90 -8.60
C MET A 87 5.61 8.00 -7.73
N ALA A 88 6.46 6.97 -7.70
CA ALA A 88 7.70 6.96 -6.92
C ALA A 88 8.65 8.10 -7.31
N GLU A 89 8.86 8.33 -8.60
CA GLU A 89 9.65 9.47 -9.10
C GLU A 89 9.08 10.82 -8.61
N ASN A 90 7.77 10.99 -8.64
CA ASN A 90 7.14 12.21 -8.16
C ASN A 90 7.27 12.39 -6.65
N ILE A 91 7.19 11.30 -5.88
CA ILE A 91 7.42 11.31 -4.43
C ILE A 91 8.85 11.77 -4.13
N GLU A 92 9.84 11.17 -4.79
CA GLU A 92 11.25 11.54 -4.61
C GLU A 92 11.54 13.00 -4.99
N LYS A 93 11.05 13.46 -6.15
CA LYS A 93 11.20 14.84 -6.62
C LYS A 93 10.61 15.87 -5.65
N ARG A 94 9.63 15.48 -4.85
CA ARG A 94 8.95 16.34 -3.87
C ARG A 94 9.44 16.13 -2.42
N GLY A 95 10.47 15.30 -2.22
CA GLY A 95 11.03 15.01 -0.90
C GLY A 95 10.10 14.20 0.00
N GLY A 96 9.23 13.39 -0.61
CA GLY A 96 8.39 12.42 0.10
C GLY A 96 9.12 11.11 0.40
N ILE A 97 8.37 10.09 0.80
CA ILE A 97 8.90 8.77 1.19
C ILE A 97 8.12 7.69 0.44
N THR A 98 8.81 6.83 -0.28
CA THR A 98 8.20 5.68 -0.99
C THR A 98 7.98 4.48 -0.07
N THR A 99 8.79 4.35 0.97
CA THR A 99 8.85 3.20 1.88
C THR A 99 8.32 3.59 3.25
N GLU A 100 7.02 3.56 3.44
CA GLU A 100 6.36 3.95 4.70
C GLU A 100 5.65 2.76 5.34
N GLY A 101 5.79 2.63 6.65
CA GLY A 101 5.07 1.61 7.43
C GLY A 101 3.75 2.15 7.94
N CYS A 102 2.63 1.57 7.54
CA CYS A 102 1.28 1.96 8.00
C CYS A 102 1.03 1.69 9.50
N HIS A 103 1.88 0.91 10.15
CA HIS A 103 1.84 0.67 11.61
C HIS A 103 3.24 0.32 12.15
N PRO A 104 3.48 0.47 13.47
CA PRO A 104 4.73 0.08 14.10
C PRO A 104 5.06 -1.40 13.86
N GLY A 105 6.31 -1.68 13.44
CA GLY A 105 6.80 -3.04 13.19
C GLY A 105 6.46 -3.62 11.82
N CYS A 106 5.82 -2.87 10.92
CA CYS A 106 5.59 -3.31 9.55
C CYS A 106 6.93 -3.60 8.83
N VAL A 107 7.09 -4.82 8.31
CA VAL A 107 8.31 -5.27 7.62
C VAL A 107 8.28 -4.89 6.15
N ILE A 108 7.10 -4.89 5.53
CA ILE A 108 6.91 -4.69 4.08
C ILE A 108 7.01 -3.22 3.72
N LYS A 109 6.38 -2.33 4.52
CA LYS A 109 6.41 -0.87 4.31
C LYS A 109 5.92 -0.46 2.91
N CYS A 110 4.76 -0.93 2.53
CA CYS A 110 4.17 -0.68 1.21
C CYS A 110 3.36 0.63 1.10
N SER A 111 3.32 1.44 2.15
CA SER A 111 2.71 2.78 2.09
C SER A 111 3.73 3.84 1.65
N ASN A 112 3.26 5.06 1.42
CA ASN A 112 4.09 6.17 0.97
C ASN A 112 3.65 7.50 1.61
N VAL A 113 4.52 8.49 1.55
CA VAL A 113 4.25 9.88 1.94
C VAL A 113 4.38 10.76 0.70
N TYR A 114 3.30 11.38 0.28
CA TYR A 114 3.25 12.25 -0.88
C TYR A 114 3.22 13.71 -0.46
N ASN A 115 4.20 14.47 -0.92
CA ASN A 115 4.31 15.90 -0.65
C ASN A 115 3.76 16.74 -1.82
N ASP A 116 3.34 17.95 -1.55
CA ASP A 116 3.01 18.93 -2.58
C ASP A 116 4.27 19.43 -3.32
N LYS A 117 4.11 20.38 -4.24
CA LYS A 117 5.21 20.93 -5.03
C LYS A 117 6.20 21.76 -4.19
N GLU A 118 5.78 22.23 -3.05
CA GLU A 118 6.55 23.00 -2.07
C GLU A 118 7.28 22.09 -1.07
N GLY A 119 7.12 20.75 -1.19
CA GLY A 119 7.74 19.77 -0.29
C GLY A 119 7.01 19.57 1.03
N LYS A 120 5.80 20.12 1.18
CA LYS A 120 4.97 19.96 2.37
C LYS A 120 4.12 18.71 2.27
N TYR A 121 3.93 18.01 3.38
CA TYR A 121 3.04 16.85 3.46
C TYR A 121 1.65 17.15 2.89
N LEU A 122 1.23 16.38 1.93
CA LEU A 122 -0.08 16.46 1.30
C LEU A 122 -0.97 15.31 1.72
N THR A 123 -0.49 14.07 1.54
CA THR A 123 -1.24 12.85 1.87
C THR A 123 -0.30 11.67 1.95
N SER A 124 -0.83 10.54 2.40
CA SER A 124 -0.16 9.22 2.34
C SER A 124 -1.08 8.18 1.74
N GLY A 125 -0.51 7.09 1.25
CA GLY A 125 -1.25 5.92 0.79
C GLY A 125 -1.99 6.12 -0.52
N PHE A 126 -1.33 6.57 -1.60
CA PHE A 126 -1.85 6.34 -2.94
C PHE A 126 -1.76 4.84 -3.26
N GLU A 127 -2.74 4.10 -2.79
CA GLU A 127 -2.85 2.67 -3.05
C GLU A 127 -3.39 2.41 -4.47
N TYR A 128 -3.17 1.20 -4.98
CA TYR A 128 -3.64 0.78 -6.29
C TYR A 128 -5.12 1.12 -6.53
N GLU A 129 -5.97 0.89 -5.55
CA GLU A 129 -7.42 1.14 -5.63
C GLU A 129 -7.73 2.63 -5.83
N THR A 130 -7.00 3.50 -5.17
CA THR A 130 -7.14 4.96 -5.35
C THR A 130 -6.72 5.37 -6.77
N ILE A 131 -5.60 4.83 -7.24
CA ILE A 131 -5.03 5.18 -8.53
C ILE A 131 -5.95 4.77 -9.68
N TRP A 132 -6.42 3.53 -9.72
CA TRP A 132 -7.29 3.10 -10.80
C TRP A 132 -8.68 3.77 -10.72
N ALA A 133 -9.22 3.98 -9.50
CA ALA A 133 -10.56 4.55 -9.32
C ALA A 133 -10.64 6.01 -9.79
N PHE A 134 -9.61 6.82 -9.55
CA PHE A 134 -9.55 8.23 -9.98
C PHE A 134 -8.76 8.44 -11.28
N GLY A 135 -8.12 7.42 -11.81
CA GLY A 135 -7.38 7.44 -13.07
C GLY A 135 -8.10 6.66 -14.17
N ALA A 136 -7.69 5.42 -14.39
CA ALA A 136 -8.15 4.61 -15.53
C ALA A 136 -9.67 4.35 -15.56
N HIS A 137 -10.32 4.27 -14.39
CA HIS A 137 -11.75 3.96 -14.29
C HIS A 137 -12.65 5.11 -14.77
N THR A 138 -12.23 6.37 -14.57
CA THR A 138 -12.96 7.55 -15.03
C THR A 138 -12.71 7.81 -16.50
#